data_abc93f4d1584370554b89db83f01584f
#
_entry.id   abc93f4d1584370554b89db83f01584f
#
_cell.length_a   1.000
_cell.length_b   1.000
_cell.length_c   1.000
_cell.angle_alpha   90.00
_cell.angle_beta   90.00
_cell.angle_gamma   90.00
#
_symmetry.space_group_name_H-M   'P 1'
#
loop_
_entity.id
_entity.type
_entity.pdbx_description
1 polymer ?
#
loop_
_entity_poly.entity_id
_entity_poly.type
_entity_poly.pdbx_seq_one_letter_code
_entity_poly.pdbx_strand_id
1 'polypeptide(L)'
;MQKINNNIAICVATFKRQELLKYCLSKIKLLEIPQKNSIALIIVDNDINKSAKVVFNLFEKEYPFPIYYFVEPKRGIASARNRLVNEALSISSNLICFIDDDEFPKKDWLIKHFSALIKLNADVVAGPVIPIANVEHINI
;
A
#
# COMPACT_ATOMS: atom_id res chain seq x y z
N MET A 1 4.96 -11.29 -27.20
CA MET A 1 4.55 -10.49 -26.00
C MET A 1 5.77 -10.30 -25.12
N GLN A 2 6.28 -9.07 -25.07
CA GLN A 2 7.34 -8.76 -24.11
C GLN A 2 6.78 -9.00 -22.70
N LYS A 3 7.45 -9.88 -21.95
CA LYS A 3 7.17 -10.12 -20.53
C LYS A 3 7.69 -8.90 -19.76
N ILE A 4 6.83 -7.92 -19.54
CA ILE A 4 7.20 -6.73 -18.79
C ILE A 4 7.29 -7.16 -17.32
N ASN A 5 8.52 -7.17 -16.80
CA ASN A 5 8.73 -7.26 -15.36
C ASN A 5 8.40 -5.88 -14.78
N ASN A 6 7.32 -5.78 -14.02
CA ASN A 6 6.95 -4.52 -13.39
C ASN A 6 7.50 -4.44 -11.97
N ASN A 7 7.89 -3.23 -11.59
CA ASN A 7 8.17 -2.86 -10.22
C ASN A 7 6.93 -2.17 -9.66
N ILE A 8 6.22 -2.83 -8.76
CA ILE A 8 4.95 -2.36 -8.22
C ILE A 8 5.19 -1.80 -6.82
N ALA A 9 4.85 -0.54 -6.60
CA ALA A 9 4.81 0.05 -5.26
C ALA A 9 3.38 0.02 -4.72
N ILE A 10 3.17 -0.62 -3.58
CA ILE A 10 1.96 -0.48 -2.78
C ILE A 10 2.17 0.69 -1.84
N CYS A 11 1.31 1.69 -1.89
CA CYS A 11 1.47 2.98 -1.24
C CYS A 11 0.36 3.23 -0.21
N VAL A 12 0.74 3.41 1.06
CA VAL A 12 -0.16 3.66 2.18
C VAL A 12 0.21 4.98 2.86
N ALA A 13 -0.72 5.92 2.90
CA ALA A 13 -0.61 7.11 3.75
C ALA A 13 -1.35 6.88 5.07
N THR A 14 -0.79 7.36 6.17
CA THR A 14 -1.42 7.24 7.49
C THR A 14 -1.22 8.50 8.32
N PHE A 15 -2.13 8.75 9.24
CA PHE A 15 -2.03 9.82 10.22
C PHE A 15 -2.74 9.44 11.52
N LYS A 16 -1.97 9.14 12.57
CA LYS A 16 -2.50 8.85 13.93
C LYS A 16 -3.57 7.75 13.97
N ARG A 17 -3.44 6.70 13.16
CA ARG A 17 -4.38 5.58 13.06
C ARG A 17 -3.64 4.24 13.17
N GLN A 18 -2.88 4.05 14.26
CA GLN A 18 -1.99 2.90 14.43
C GLN A 18 -2.70 1.55 14.30
N GLU A 19 -3.88 1.41 14.93
CA GLU A 19 -4.60 0.13 14.91
C GLU A 19 -5.16 -0.20 13.52
N LEU A 20 -5.72 0.78 12.81
CA LEU A 20 -6.19 0.59 11.43
C LEU A 20 -5.02 0.26 10.51
N LEU A 21 -3.91 1.01 10.60
CA LEU A 21 -2.71 0.73 9.84
C LEU A 21 -2.18 -0.69 10.11
N LYS A 22 -2.10 -1.09 11.36
CA LYS A 22 -1.65 -2.44 11.76
C LYS A 22 -2.51 -3.52 11.10
N TYR A 23 -3.83 -3.36 11.12
CA TYR A 23 -4.74 -4.29 10.48
C TYR A 23 -4.59 -4.28 8.94
N CYS A 24 -4.53 -3.11 8.31
CA CYS A 24 -4.26 -2.94 6.88
C CYS A 24 -2.97 -3.67 6.48
N LEU A 25 -1.85 -3.42 7.19
CA LEU A 25 -0.57 -4.06 6.91
C LEU A 25 -0.63 -5.58 7.08
N SER A 26 -1.36 -6.09 8.06
CA SER A 26 -1.55 -7.54 8.23
C SER A 26 -2.23 -8.20 7.02
N LYS A 27 -3.10 -7.47 6.31
CA LYS A 27 -3.77 -7.94 5.09
C LYS A 27 -2.88 -7.79 3.86
N ILE A 28 -2.15 -6.69 3.73
CA ILE A 28 -1.20 -6.49 2.63
C ILE A 28 -0.12 -7.58 2.65
N LYS A 29 0.36 -7.99 3.81
CA LYS A 29 1.32 -9.07 3.97
C LYS A 29 0.88 -10.40 3.34
N LEU A 30 -0.43 -10.64 3.28
CA LEU A 30 -1.03 -11.87 2.75
C LEU A 30 -1.40 -11.81 1.26
N LEU A 31 -1.06 -10.73 0.56
CA LEU A 31 -1.40 -10.58 -0.84
C LEU A 31 -0.70 -11.62 -1.71
N GLU A 32 -1.45 -12.15 -2.65
CA GLU A 32 -0.92 -12.91 -3.76
C GLU A 32 -0.23 -11.97 -4.74
N ILE A 33 1.03 -12.28 -5.08
CA ILE A 33 1.86 -11.42 -5.91
C ILE A 33 1.82 -11.90 -7.36
N PRO A 34 1.56 -11.01 -8.34
CA PRO A 34 1.62 -11.37 -9.74
C PRO A 34 3.03 -11.87 -10.11
N GLN A 35 3.09 -13.04 -10.78
CA GLN A 35 4.36 -13.65 -11.16
C GLN A 35 5.23 -12.71 -11.98
N LYS A 36 6.54 -12.78 -11.79
CA LYS A 36 7.57 -12.01 -12.51
C LYS A 36 7.53 -10.50 -12.26
N ASN A 37 6.86 -10.06 -11.21
CA ASN A 37 6.87 -8.66 -10.78
C ASN A 37 7.59 -8.54 -9.43
N SER A 38 8.28 -7.43 -9.22
CA SER A 38 8.80 -7.05 -7.91
C SER A 38 7.82 -6.12 -7.21
N ILE A 39 7.70 -6.31 -5.90
CA ILE A 39 6.78 -5.54 -5.06
C ILE A 39 7.58 -4.83 -3.98
N ALA A 40 7.18 -3.61 -3.66
CA ALA A 40 7.60 -2.90 -2.47
C ALA A 40 6.39 -2.25 -1.80
N LEU A 41 6.40 -2.17 -0.48
CA LEU A 41 5.42 -1.41 0.29
C LEU A 41 6.06 -0.12 0.77
N ILE A 42 5.39 1.01 0.53
CA ILE A 42 5.82 2.32 0.97
C ILE A 42 4.76 2.89 1.91
N ILE A 43 5.17 3.23 3.12
CA ILE A 43 4.32 3.85 4.13
C ILE A 43 4.79 5.28 4.34
N VAL A 44 3.88 6.23 4.21
CA VAL A 44 4.12 7.63 4.56
C VAL A 44 3.28 8.00 5.77
N ASP A 45 3.96 8.31 6.86
CA ASP A 45 3.38 8.84 8.08
C ASP A 45 3.31 10.37 7.99
N ASN A 46 2.09 10.90 7.92
CA ASN A 46 1.85 12.34 7.85
C ASN A 46 1.83 13.01 9.24
N ASP A 47 2.39 12.32 10.24
CA ASP A 47 2.60 12.85 11.59
C ASP A 47 4.10 13.08 11.83
N ILE A 48 4.46 14.35 12.05
CA ILE A 48 5.83 14.74 12.38
C ILE A 48 6.36 14.02 13.63
N ASN A 49 5.47 13.60 14.53
CA ASN A 49 5.82 12.83 15.73
C ASN A 49 6.00 11.32 15.46
N LYS A 50 5.90 10.90 14.19
CA LYS A 50 6.16 9.51 13.76
C LYS A 50 5.26 8.49 14.47
N SER A 51 3.97 8.79 14.62
CA SER A 51 3.03 7.96 15.37
C SER A 51 2.89 6.54 14.80
N ALA A 52 3.12 6.35 13.51
CA ALA A 52 3.06 5.03 12.85
C ALA A 52 4.38 4.23 12.92
N LYS A 53 5.48 4.81 13.44
CA LYS A 53 6.79 4.13 13.47
C LYS A 53 6.76 2.83 14.28
N VAL A 54 6.01 2.80 15.37
CA VAL A 54 5.84 1.60 16.19
C VAL A 54 5.22 0.46 15.39
N VAL A 55 4.22 0.75 14.56
CA VAL A 55 3.57 -0.24 13.69
C VAL A 55 4.54 -0.73 12.61
N PHE A 56 5.24 0.19 11.96
CA PHE A 56 6.26 -0.17 10.98
C PHE A 56 7.28 -1.16 11.56
N ASN A 57 7.83 -0.88 12.75
CA ASN A 57 8.83 -1.72 13.39
C ASN A 57 8.31 -3.15 13.69
N LEU A 58 7.00 -3.33 13.92
CA LEU A 58 6.41 -4.66 14.10
C LEU A 58 6.47 -5.50 12.81
N PHE A 59 6.36 -4.85 11.65
CA PHE A 59 6.25 -5.52 10.35
C PHE A 59 7.55 -5.52 9.55
N GLU A 60 8.51 -4.66 9.85
CA GLU A 60 9.72 -4.44 9.04
C GLU A 60 10.43 -5.72 8.62
N LYS A 61 10.51 -6.71 9.54
CA LYS A 61 11.22 -7.98 9.31
C LYS A 61 10.30 -9.13 8.87
N GLU A 62 9.00 -8.89 8.82
CA GLU A 62 8.03 -9.95 8.59
C GLU A 62 7.48 -10.00 7.15
N TYR A 63 7.74 -8.97 6.36
CA TYR A 63 7.23 -8.88 5.00
C TYR A 63 8.03 -9.75 4.02
N PRO A 64 7.37 -10.40 3.06
CA PRO A 64 8.03 -11.19 2.03
C PRO A 64 8.69 -10.33 0.93
N PHE A 65 8.56 -9.01 1.01
CA PHE A 65 9.12 -8.03 0.08
C PHE A 65 9.56 -6.77 0.83
N PRO A 66 10.36 -5.87 0.20
CA PRO A 66 10.84 -4.64 0.84
C PRO A 66 9.71 -3.76 1.36
N ILE A 67 9.89 -3.21 2.54
CA ILE A 67 8.99 -2.26 3.17
C ILE A 67 9.76 -1.00 3.57
N TYR A 68 9.23 0.16 3.22
CA TYR A 68 9.85 1.47 3.46
C TYR A 68 8.93 2.37 4.28
N TYR A 69 9.53 3.18 5.14
CA TYR A 69 8.81 4.12 5.99
C TYR A 69 9.40 5.51 5.86
N PHE A 70 8.54 6.47 5.58
CA PHE A 70 8.91 7.88 5.46
C PHE A 70 7.95 8.75 6.27
N VAL A 71 8.44 9.91 6.68
CA VAL A 71 7.64 10.93 7.36
C VAL A 71 7.44 12.10 6.41
N GLU A 72 6.19 12.54 6.27
CA GLU A 72 5.85 13.79 5.57
C GLU A 72 5.36 14.82 6.60
N PRO A 73 6.21 15.78 6.97
CA PRO A 73 5.87 16.76 8.01
C PRO A 73 4.80 17.76 7.57
N LYS A 74 4.67 18.02 6.26
CA LYS A 74 3.62 18.87 5.74
C LYS A 74 2.29 18.17 5.80
N ARG A 75 1.43 18.62 6.71
CA ARG A 75 0.11 18.04 6.93
C ARG A 75 -0.79 18.11 5.70
N GLY A 76 -1.49 17.04 5.41
CA GLY A 76 -2.51 16.95 4.37
C GLY A 76 -2.33 15.74 3.46
N ILE A 77 -3.48 15.19 3.02
CA ILE A 77 -3.52 13.97 2.19
C ILE A 77 -2.76 14.15 0.86
N ALA A 78 -2.84 15.34 0.26
CA ALA A 78 -2.13 15.63 -0.99
C ALA A 78 -0.60 15.58 -0.77
N SER A 79 -0.10 16.16 0.34
CA SER A 79 1.33 16.13 0.67
C SER A 79 1.81 14.68 0.90
N ALA A 80 1.04 13.89 1.66
CA ALA A 80 1.37 12.50 1.92
C ALA A 80 1.37 11.65 0.62
N ARG A 81 0.37 11.81 -0.25
CA ARG A 81 0.30 11.10 -1.53
C ARG A 81 1.39 11.52 -2.50
N ASN A 82 1.72 12.82 -2.58
CA ASN A 82 2.86 13.28 -3.39
C ASN A 82 4.18 12.68 -2.87
N ARG A 83 4.37 12.59 -1.56
CA ARG A 83 5.53 11.92 -0.99
C ARG A 83 5.58 10.45 -1.39
N LEU A 84 4.47 9.71 -1.32
CA LEU A 84 4.37 8.33 -1.76
C LEU A 84 4.79 8.16 -3.24
N VAL A 85 4.29 9.02 -4.13
CA VAL A 85 4.66 8.99 -5.55
C VAL A 85 6.15 9.22 -5.74
N ASN A 86 6.73 10.24 -5.09
CA ASN A 86 8.16 10.53 -5.20
C ASN A 86 9.02 9.37 -4.72
N GLU A 87 8.66 8.74 -3.62
CA GLU A 87 9.40 7.58 -3.10
C GLU A 87 9.24 6.34 -4.01
N ALA A 88 8.03 6.11 -4.57
CA ALA A 88 7.82 5.05 -5.54
C ALA A 88 8.68 5.24 -6.81
N LEU A 89 8.77 6.46 -7.31
CA LEU A 89 9.64 6.79 -8.45
C LEU A 89 11.12 6.60 -8.10
N SER A 90 11.54 6.97 -6.89
CA SER A 90 12.95 6.83 -6.45
C SER A 90 13.43 5.38 -6.42
N ILE A 91 12.52 4.42 -6.19
CA ILE A 91 12.81 2.98 -6.26
C ILE A 91 12.49 2.37 -7.63
N SER A 92 12.34 3.20 -8.66
CA SER A 92 12.08 2.79 -10.05
C SER A 92 10.79 1.98 -10.23
N SER A 93 9.76 2.27 -9.43
CA SER A 93 8.44 1.67 -9.66
C SER A 93 7.80 2.23 -10.92
N ASN A 94 7.24 1.34 -11.73
CA ASN A 94 6.50 1.70 -12.92
C ASN A 94 4.97 1.48 -12.79
N LEU A 95 4.55 0.89 -11.68
CA LEU A 95 3.16 0.80 -11.27
C LEU A 95 3.02 1.21 -9.80
N ILE A 96 1.99 2.00 -9.51
CA ILE A 96 1.70 2.48 -8.16
C ILE A 96 0.27 2.04 -7.80
N CYS A 97 0.12 1.37 -6.67
CA CYS A 97 -1.15 0.96 -6.10
C CYS A 97 -1.40 1.74 -4.81
N PHE A 98 -2.42 2.59 -4.76
CA PHE A 98 -2.83 3.24 -3.53
C PHE A 98 -3.84 2.40 -2.77
N ILE A 99 -3.68 2.35 -1.46
CA ILE A 99 -4.64 1.79 -0.52
C ILE A 99 -4.62 2.65 0.74
N ASP A 100 -5.79 3.00 1.27
CA ASP A 100 -5.89 3.80 2.48
C ASP A 100 -5.68 2.93 3.74
N ASP A 101 -5.23 3.53 4.84
CA ASP A 101 -4.89 2.83 6.07
C ASP A 101 -6.11 2.19 6.79
N ASP A 102 -7.32 2.53 6.37
CA ASP A 102 -8.60 1.97 6.81
C ASP A 102 -9.24 1.04 5.75
N GLU A 103 -8.50 0.66 4.72
CA GLU A 103 -8.88 -0.32 3.70
C GLU A 103 -8.15 -1.65 3.93
N PHE A 104 -8.86 -2.76 3.69
CA PHE A 104 -8.35 -4.10 3.98
C PHE A 104 -8.47 -4.98 2.73
N PRO A 105 -7.36 -5.14 1.97
CA PRO A 105 -7.41 -5.86 0.70
C PRO A 105 -7.64 -7.35 0.90
N LYS A 106 -8.42 -7.96 -0.01
CA LYS A 106 -8.48 -9.42 -0.15
C LYS A 106 -7.16 -9.95 -0.72
N LYS A 107 -6.85 -11.21 -0.47
CA LYS A 107 -5.59 -11.84 -0.93
C LYS A 107 -5.35 -11.67 -2.43
N ASP A 108 -6.39 -11.74 -3.24
CA ASP A 108 -6.35 -11.65 -4.70
C ASP A 108 -6.48 -10.20 -5.25
N TRP A 109 -6.52 -9.20 -4.36
CA TRP A 109 -6.71 -7.80 -4.73
C TRP A 109 -5.68 -7.32 -5.76
N LEU A 110 -4.40 -7.51 -5.48
CA LEU A 110 -3.33 -7.03 -6.34
C LEU A 110 -3.33 -7.76 -7.70
N ILE A 111 -3.50 -9.08 -7.70
CA ILE A 111 -3.55 -9.88 -8.93
C ILE A 111 -4.72 -9.45 -9.81
N LYS A 112 -5.90 -9.21 -9.24
CA LYS A 112 -7.09 -8.77 -9.99
C LYS A 112 -6.89 -7.40 -10.62
N HIS A 113 -6.37 -6.42 -9.87
CA HIS A 113 -6.09 -5.09 -10.41
C HIS A 113 -5.03 -5.14 -11.50
N PHE A 114 -3.94 -5.86 -11.28
CA PHE A 114 -2.89 -6.04 -12.27
C PHE A 114 -3.41 -6.73 -13.55
N SER A 115 -4.19 -7.80 -13.39
CA SER A 115 -4.79 -8.50 -14.54
C SER A 115 -5.75 -7.62 -15.33
N ALA A 116 -6.57 -6.82 -14.63
CA ALA A 116 -7.48 -5.89 -15.29
C ALA A 116 -6.71 -4.81 -16.07
N LEU A 117 -5.66 -4.22 -15.45
CA LEU A 117 -4.81 -3.22 -16.10
C LEU A 117 -4.25 -3.73 -17.42
N ILE A 118 -3.67 -4.94 -17.40
CA ILE A 118 -3.05 -5.56 -18.58
C ILE A 118 -4.10 -5.94 -19.62
N LYS A 119 -5.18 -6.64 -19.19
CA LYS A 119 -6.22 -7.15 -20.10
C LYS A 119 -6.95 -6.03 -20.83
N LEU A 120 -7.21 -4.92 -20.14
CA LEU A 120 -7.94 -3.79 -20.69
C LEU A 120 -7.01 -2.76 -21.36
N ASN A 121 -5.69 -2.97 -21.30
CA ASN A 121 -4.67 -2.02 -21.74
C ASN A 121 -4.97 -0.62 -21.15
N ALA A 122 -5.28 -0.56 -19.88
CA ALA A 122 -5.69 0.64 -19.18
C ALA A 122 -4.50 1.31 -18.48
N ASP A 123 -4.52 2.63 -18.39
CA ASP A 123 -3.53 3.39 -17.62
C ASP A 123 -3.85 3.41 -16.13
N VAL A 124 -5.14 3.29 -15.78
CA VAL A 124 -5.64 3.30 -14.40
C VAL A 124 -6.75 2.28 -14.24
N VAL A 125 -6.76 1.57 -13.12
CA VAL A 125 -7.85 0.70 -12.69
C VAL A 125 -8.22 1.00 -11.25
N ALA A 126 -9.51 0.89 -10.92
CA ALA A 126 -10.00 0.98 -9.56
C ALA A 126 -10.97 -0.18 -9.30
N GLY A 127 -10.94 -0.70 -8.09
CA GLY A 127 -11.88 -1.72 -7.62
C GLY A 127 -12.96 -1.13 -6.71
N PRO A 128 -14.01 -1.88 -6.44
CA PRO A 128 -15.03 -1.48 -5.49
C PRO A 128 -14.49 -1.47 -4.06
N VAL A 129 -14.89 -0.47 -3.29
CA VAL A 129 -14.69 -0.42 -1.84
C VAL A 129 -16.02 -0.79 -1.19
N ILE A 130 -16.00 -1.85 -0.37
CA ILE A 130 -17.19 -2.33 0.35
C ILE A 130 -17.12 -1.78 1.77
N PRO A 131 -18.03 -0.89 2.19
CA PRO A 131 -18.01 -0.35 3.53
C PRO A 131 -18.27 -1.43 4.58
N ILE A 132 -17.53 -1.36 5.69
CA ILE A 132 -17.73 -2.21 6.87
C ILE A 132 -18.48 -1.38 7.91
N ALA A 133 -19.72 -1.78 8.24
CA ALA A 133 -20.61 -1.00 9.10
C ALA A 133 -20.22 -0.99 10.59
N ASN A 134 -19.45 -1.99 11.07
CA ASN A 134 -19.03 -2.10 12.47
C ASN A 134 -17.56 -2.50 12.56
N VAL A 135 -16.72 -1.55 12.86
CA VAL A 135 -15.27 -1.78 13.11
C VAL A 135 -15.05 -2.57 14.41
N GLU A 136 -16.05 -2.59 15.34
CA GLU A 136 -15.99 -3.31 16.61
C GLU A 136 -15.87 -4.84 16.47
N HIS A 137 -16.16 -5.39 15.29
CA HIS A 137 -16.02 -6.83 15.00
C HIS A 137 -14.74 -7.19 14.23
N ILE A 138 -13.91 -6.23 13.94
CA ILE A 138 -12.56 -6.52 13.44
C ILE A 138 -11.74 -6.90 14.68
N ASN A 139 -11.61 -8.20 14.96
CA ASN A 139 -10.67 -8.70 15.96
C ASN A 139 -9.26 -8.33 15.51
N ILE A 140 -8.79 -7.20 16.02
CA ILE A 140 -7.45 -6.64 15.81
C ILE A 140 -6.50 -7.30 16.80
#